data_894861a23a1fab3efaee06ad3390805d
#
_entry.id   894861a23a1fab3efaee06ad3390805d
#
_cell.length_a   1.000
_cell.length_b   1.000
_cell.length_c   1.000
_cell.angle_alpha   90.00
_cell.angle_beta   90.00
_cell.angle_gamma   90.00
#
_symmetry.space_group_name_H-M   'P 1'
#
loop_
_entity.id
_entity.type
_entity.pdbx_description
1 polymer ?
#
loop_
_entity_poly.entity_id
_entity_poly.type
_entity_poly.pdbx_seq_one_letter_code
_entity_poly.pdbx_strand_id
1 'polypeptide(L)'
;TRFVKQGCSGDMLRQIRKARQKEIDIAFFVNEGYDVYQVNEIRLGIEHCVDINKYLLHEYNGDQMKQIRLGLEEKLDISFYDMIGFSSGQMEQIRLGLEEGLDVSVYADPFIDALEMEDIRHKLDGKDNGTSLNELQSQEVLLGLSSGVDVNIYADPAYDFKQMEQIRLGLEHGVD
;
A
#
# COMPACT_ATOMS: atom_id res chain seq x y z
N THR A 1 11.78 -22.59 28.23
CA THR A 1 12.46 -23.91 28.15
C THR A 1 11.72 -24.90 27.23
N ARG A 2 10.37 -24.86 27.17
CA ARG A 2 9.55 -25.75 26.32
C ARG A 2 9.74 -25.44 24.83
N PHE A 3 9.81 -24.17 24.44
CA PHE A 3 9.97 -23.74 23.03
C PHE A 3 11.33 -24.04 22.42
N VAL A 4 12.40 -24.07 23.23
CA VAL A 4 13.75 -24.45 22.78
C VAL A 4 13.79 -25.93 22.36
N LYS A 5 13.00 -26.79 23.01
CA LYS A 5 12.88 -28.21 22.65
C LYS A 5 12.10 -28.46 21.35
N GLN A 6 11.36 -27.47 20.86
CA GLN A 6 10.57 -27.53 19.62
C GLN A 6 11.29 -26.94 18.39
N GLY A 7 12.56 -26.53 18.52
CA GLY A 7 13.34 -26.02 17.39
C GLY A 7 12.95 -24.61 16.93
N CYS A 8 12.39 -23.77 17.81
CA CYS A 8 12.06 -22.38 17.49
C CYS A 8 13.31 -21.60 17.07
N SER A 9 13.18 -20.77 16.04
CA SER A 9 14.24 -19.86 15.61
C SER A 9 14.59 -18.83 16.69
N GLY A 10 15.83 -18.26 16.61
CA GLY A 10 16.27 -17.21 17.54
C GLY A 10 15.33 -15.99 17.54
N ASP A 11 14.77 -15.64 16.37
CA ASP A 11 13.85 -14.53 16.24
C ASP A 11 12.48 -14.83 16.90
N MET A 12 11.97 -16.04 16.76
CA MET A 12 10.76 -16.48 17.47
C MET A 12 10.96 -16.44 18.99
N LEU A 13 12.13 -16.89 19.48
CA LEU A 13 12.48 -16.81 20.92
C LEU A 13 12.55 -15.35 21.40
N ARG A 14 12.97 -14.43 20.53
CA ARG A 14 12.95 -12.98 20.80
C ARG A 14 11.51 -12.46 20.98
N GLN A 15 10.58 -12.86 20.11
CA GLN A 15 9.16 -12.48 20.23
C GLN A 15 8.55 -13.03 21.53
N ILE A 16 8.80 -14.30 21.86
CA ILE A 16 8.34 -14.92 23.11
C ILE A 16 8.88 -14.16 24.32
N ARG A 17 10.13 -13.71 24.30
CA ARG A 17 10.72 -12.93 25.40
C ARG A 17 10.04 -11.57 25.54
N LYS A 18 9.83 -10.84 24.43
CA LYS A 18 9.13 -9.56 24.41
C LYS A 18 7.70 -9.69 24.96
N ALA A 19 6.97 -10.70 24.50
CA ALA A 19 5.62 -10.98 24.97
C ALA A 19 5.55 -11.22 26.48
N ARG A 20 6.47 -12.05 27.02
CA ARG A 20 6.56 -12.30 28.46
C ARG A 20 6.86 -11.07 29.30
N GLN A 21 7.68 -10.14 28.80
CA GLN A 21 7.98 -8.87 29.49
C GLN A 21 6.73 -7.99 29.63
N LYS A 22 5.74 -8.19 28.76
CA LYS A 22 4.47 -7.47 28.74
C LYS A 22 3.31 -8.32 29.25
N GLU A 23 3.60 -9.52 29.80
CA GLU A 23 2.59 -10.48 30.29
C GLU A 23 1.59 -10.95 29.22
N ILE A 24 2.00 -10.91 27.94
CA ILE A 24 1.21 -11.36 26.79
C ILE A 24 1.50 -12.84 26.53
N ASP A 25 0.45 -13.66 26.45
CA ASP A 25 0.58 -15.08 26.05
C ASP A 25 0.39 -15.24 24.53
N ILE A 26 1.49 -15.53 23.84
CA ILE A 26 1.52 -15.83 22.39
C ILE A 26 1.77 -17.32 22.11
N ALA A 27 1.77 -18.17 23.14
CA ALA A 27 2.11 -19.57 22.98
C ALA A 27 1.18 -20.32 22.01
N PHE A 28 -0.10 -19.96 22.01
CA PHE A 28 -1.10 -20.52 21.10
C PHE A 28 -0.67 -20.28 19.64
N PHE A 29 -0.39 -19.04 19.25
CA PHE A 29 -0.06 -18.66 17.86
C PHE A 29 1.25 -19.33 17.38
N VAL A 30 2.25 -19.42 18.26
CA VAL A 30 3.50 -20.14 17.95
C VAL A 30 3.24 -21.62 17.70
N ASN A 31 2.33 -22.23 18.46
CA ASN A 31 1.98 -23.66 18.30
C ASN A 31 1.12 -23.91 17.06
N GLU A 32 0.26 -22.97 16.68
CA GLU A 32 -0.55 -23.03 15.46
C GLU A 32 0.26 -22.81 14.18
N GLY A 33 1.55 -22.44 14.30
CA GLY A 33 2.45 -22.36 13.15
C GLY A 33 2.51 -20.99 12.48
N TYR A 34 2.02 -19.92 13.14
CA TYR A 34 2.26 -18.55 12.65
C TYR A 34 3.77 -18.27 12.62
N ASP A 35 4.24 -17.63 11.55
CA ASP A 35 5.64 -17.28 11.42
C ASP A 35 6.05 -16.13 12.36
N VAL A 36 7.36 -15.81 12.39
CA VAL A 36 7.89 -14.81 13.32
C VAL A 36 7.36 -13.40 13.05
N TYR A 37 7.05 -13.06 11.80
CA TYR A 37 6.53 -11.75 11.41
C TYR A 37 5.05 -11.65 11.80
N GLN A 38 4.27 -12.66 11.50
CA GLN A 38 2.86 -12.79 11.92
C GLN A 38 2.74 -12.73 13.46
N VAL A 39 3.54 -13.51 14.20
CA VAL A 39 3.56 -13.51 15.68
C VAL A 39 3.94 -12.13 16.23
N ASN A 40 4.83 -11.40 15.56
CA ASN A 40 5.16 -10.02 15.96
C ASN A 40 3.94 -9.11 15.87
N GLU A 41 3.19 -9.16 14.76
CA GLU A 41 2.02 -8.31 14.56
C GLU A 41 0.86 -8.69 15.49
N ILE A 42 0.66 -9.98 15.75
CA ILE A 42 -0.30 -10.48 16.75
C ILE A 42 0.06 -9.94 18.14
N ARG A 43 1.33 -10.06 18.55
CA ARG A 43 1.80 -9.56 19.85
C ARG A 43 1.58 -8.05 19.98
N LEU A 44 1.93 -7.28 18.94
CA LEU A 44 1.72 -5.83 18.92
C LEU A 44 0.23 -5.48 18.98
N GLY A 45 -0.63 -6.19 18.26
CA GLY A 45 -2.06 -5.96 18.32
C GLY A 45 -2.65 -6.19 19.72
N ILE A 46 -2.21 -7.24 20.42
CA ILE A 46 -2.60 -7.48 21.81
C ILE A 46 -2.05 -6.36 22.73
N GLU A 47 -0.79 -5.95 22.54
CA GLU A 47 -0.16 -4.87 23.30
C GLU A 47 -0.90 -3.54 23.14
N HIS A 48 -1.40 -3.25 21.93
CA HIS A 48 -2.13 -2.02 21.60
C HIS A 48 -3.66 -2.16 21.74
N CYS A 49 -4.14 -3.31 22.24
CA CYS A 49 -5.55 -3.57 22.51
C CYS A 49 -6.47 -3.47 21.29
N VAL A 50 -5.98 -3.82 20.09
CA VAL A 50 -6.80 -3.92 18.90
C VAL A 50 -7.40 -5.33 18.75
N ASP A 51 -8.49 -5.44 17.99
CA ASP A 51 -9.13 -6.74 17.71
C ASP A 51 -8.30 -7.54 16.71
N ILE A 52 -7.43 -8.40 17.22
CA ILE A 52 -6.56 -9.26 16.40
C ILE A 52 -7.33 -10.26 15.53
N ASN A 53 -8.60 -10.60 15.87
CA ASN A 53 -9.39 -11.54 15.07
C ASN A 53 -9.66 -11.02 13.65
N LYS A 54 -9.53 -9.72 13.42
CA LYS A 54 -9.66 -9.09 12.11
C LYS A 54 -8.59 -9.50 11.12
N TYR A 55 -7.43 -9.98 11.60
CA TYR A 55 -6.30 -10.36 10.75
C TYR A 55 -5.63 -11.69 11.12
N LEU A 56 -6.25 -12.49 11.98
CA LEU A 56 -5.77 -13.84 12.34
C LEU A 56 -6.05 -14.86 11.22
N LEU A 57 -5.54 -14.58 10.01
CA LEU A 57 -5.60 -15.49 8.88
C LEU A 57 -4.18 -15.90 8.50
N HIS A 58 -3.94 -17.21 8.34
CA HIS A 58 -2.62 -17.73 7.93
C HIS A 58 -2.18 -17.27 6.53
N GLU A 59 -3.16 -16.93 5.70
CA GLU A 59 -2.96 -16.44 4.35
C GLU A 59 -2.38 -15.01 4.31
N TYR A 60 -2.60 -14.21 5.35
CA TYR A 60 -1.93 -12.92 5.47
C TYR A 60 -0.48 -13.10 5.89
N ASN A 61 0.45 -12.52 5.17
CA ASN A 61 1.83 -12.40 5.65
C ASN A 61 1.94 -11.31 6.75
N GLY A 62 3.11 -11.26 7.40
CA GLY A 62 3.33 -10.31 8.50
C GLY A 62 3.15 -8.84 8.09
N ASP A 63 3.54 -8.48 6.84
CA ASP A 63 3.40 -7.10 6.36
C ASP A 63 1.94 -6.72 6.09
N GLN A 64 1.12 -7.65 5.59
CA GLN A 64 -0.32 -7.44 5.45
C GLN A 64 -1.00 -7.30 6.82
N MET A 65 -0.69 -8.20 7.76
CA MET A 65 -1.17 -8.10 9.15
C MET A 65 -0.78 -6.76 9.79
N LYS A 66 0.42 -6.25 9.51
CA LYS A 66 0.89 -4.93 9.95
C LYS A 66 -0.02 -3.82 9.46
N GLN A 67 -0.37 -3.80 8.16
CA GLN A 67 -1.22 -2.74 7.60
C GLN A 67 -2.62 -2.76 8.23
N ILE A 68 -3.21 -3.95 8.42
CA ILE A 68 -4.51 -4.08 9.08
C ILE A 68 -4.43 -3.63 10.53
N ARG A 69 -3.41 -4.06 11.30
CA ARG A 69 -3.21 -3.62 12.69
C ARG A 69 -3.09 -2.11 12.81
N LEU A 70 -2.26 -1.47 11.96
CA LEU A 70 -2.10 -0.01 11.97
C LEU A 70 -3.43 0.70 11.70
N GLY A 71 -4.20 0.25 10.72
CA GLY A 71 -5.53 0.81 10.46
C GLY A 71 -6.48 0.68 11.65
N LEU A 72 -6.45 -0.46 12.34
CA LEU A 72 -7.26 -0.68 13.56
C LEU A 72 -6.82 0.25 14.70
N GLU A 73 -5.51 0.50 14.87
CA GLU A 73 -4.98 1.43 15.87
C GLU A 73 -5.49 2.87 15.65
N GLU A 74 -5.52 3.30 14.40
CA GLU A 74 -6.04 4.62 13.99
C GLU A 74 -7.56 4.65 13.81
N LYS A 75 -8.26 3.52 14.04
CA LYS A 75 -9.73 3.36 13.89
C LYS A 75 -10.24 3.64 12.47
N LEU A 76 -9.43 3.32 11.49
CA LEU A 76 -9.81 3.44 10.08
C LEU A 76 -10.78 2.33 9.66
N ASP A 77 -11.52 2.57 8.60
CA ASP A 77 -12.35 1.54 7.98
C ASP A 77 -11.48 0.58 7.15
N ILE A 78 -11.05 -0.51 7.78
CA ILE A 78 -10.20 -1.53 7.15
C ILE A 78 -10.93 -2.32 6.06
N SER A 79 -12.26 -2.25 5.97
CA SER A 79 -13.04 -3.02 4.99
C SER A 79 -12.66 -2.73 3.54
N PHE A 80 -11.99 -1.61 3.28
CA PHE A 80 -11.46 -1.26 1.97
C PHE A 80 -10.26 -2.11 1.55
N TYR A 81 -9.54 -2.76 2.48
CA TYR A 81 -8.31 -3.47 2.18
C TYR A 81 -8.04 -4.74 3.01
N ASP A 82 -8.93 -5.14 3.92
CA ASP A 82 -8.79 -6.38 4.69
C ASP A 82 -9.12 -7.65 3.86
N MET A 83 -8.58 -7.70 2.64
CA MET A 83 -8.76 -8.80 1.69
C MET A 83 -7.41 -9.40 1.28
N ILE A 84 -7.38 -10.73 1.17
CA ILE A 84 -6.18 -11.50 0.76
C ILE A 84 -5.66 -11.09 -0.63
N GLY A 85 -6.53 -10.56 -1.49
CA GLY A 85 -6.18 -10.14 -2.86
C GLY A 85 -5.26 -8.92 -2.94
N PHE A 86 -5.17 -8.11 -1.89
CA PHE A 86 -4.26 -6.97 -1.84
C PHE A 86 -2.86 -7.36 -1.37
N SER A 87 -1.83 -6.88 -2.02
CA SER A 87 -0.46 -6.91 -1.49
C SER A 87 -0.32 -5.94 -0.30
N SER A 88 0.70 -6.14 0.53
CA SER A 88 0.97 -5.23 1.65
C SER A 88 1.22 -3.78 1.21
N GLY A 89 1.84 -3.56 0.04
CA GLY A 89 2.04 -2.22 -0.53
C GLY A 89 0.73 -1.55 -0.95
N GLN A 90 -0.19 -2.29 -1.57
CA GLN A 90 -1.53 -1.79 -1.88
C GLN A 90 -2.31 -1.43 -0.61
N MET A 91 -2.31 -2.34 0.38
CA MET A 91 -2.93 -2.08 1.69
C MET A 91 -2.36 -0.82 2.35
N GLU A 92 -1.04 -0.58 2.22
CA GLU A 92 -0.38 0.62 2.74
C GLU A 92 -0.90 1.89 2.09
N GLN A 93 -1.02 1.91 0.74
CA GLN A 93 -1.52 3.09 0.03
C GLN A 93 -2.98 3.39 0.38
N ILE A 94 -3.82 2.36 0.50
CA ILE A 94 -5.22 2.53 0.90
C ILE A 94 -5.30 3.05 2.35
N ARG A 95 -4.53 2.45 3.28
CA ARG A 95 -4.48 2.91 4.68
C ARG A 95 -4.03 4.36 4.78
N LEU A 96 -2.95 4.75 4.08
CA LEU A 96 -2.46 6.14 4.07
C LEU A 96 -3.52 7.11 3.52
N GLY A 97 -4.24 6.73 2.46
CA GLY A 97 -5.34 7.55 1.95
C GLY A 97 -6.47 7.74 2.96
N LEU A 98 -6.82 6.68 3.70
CA LEU A 98 -7.81 6.78 4.78
C LEU A 98 -7.31 7.68 5.93
N GLU A 99 -6.02 7.61 6.31
CA GLU A 99 -5.41 8.50 7.31
C GLU A 99 -5.44 9.97 6.85
N GLU A 100 -5.28 10.22 5.56
CA GLU A 100 -5.36 11.54 4.92
C GLU A 100 -6.81 12.00 4.70
N GLY A 101 -7.80 11.15 4.98
CA GLY A 101 -9.23 11.46 4.80
C GLY A 101 -9.70 11.48 3.36
N LEU A 102 -8.98 10.78 2.47
CA LEU A 102 -9.29 10.70 1.04
C LEU A 102 -10.36 9.65 0.74
N ASP A 103 -11.06 9.82 -0.36
CA ASP A 103 -11.95 8.79 -0.91
C ASP A 103 -11.14 7.69 -1.59
N VAL A 104 -10.78 6.66 -0.83
CA VAL A 104 -9.98 5.53 -1.33
C VAL A 104 -10.77 4.61 -2.27
N SER A 105 -12.11 4.71 -2.33
CA SER A 105 -12.95 3.85 -3.16
C SER A 105 -12.62 3.96 -4.65
N VAL A 106 -12.00 5.07 -5.06
CA VAL A 106 -11.59 5.32 -6.45
C VAL A 106 -10.38 4.51 -6.89
N TYR A 107 -9.58 3.97 -5.94
CA TYR A 107 -8.38 3.22 -6.27
C TYR A 107 -8.18 1.93 -5.42
N ALA A 108 -9.03 1.65 -4.45
CA ALA A 108 -8.98 0.42 -3.67
C ALA A 108 -9.43 -0.79 -4.50
N ASP A 109 -8.64 -1.14 -5.52
CA ASP A 109 -8.85 -2.25 -6.45
C ASP A 109 -7.58 -3.12 -6.51
N PRO A 110 -7.65 -4.45 -6.23
CA PRO A 110 -6.50 -5.34 -6.29
C PRO A 110 -5.77 -5.38 -7.65
N PHE A 111 -6.41 -4.93 -8.73
CA PHE A 111 -5.80 -4.86 -10.08
C PHE A 111 -4.98 -3.60 -10.31
N ILE A 112 -5.08 -2.59 -9.45
CA ILE A 112 -4.24 -1.39 -9.49
C ILE A 112 -2.98 -1.67 -8.65
N ASP A 113 -1.79 -1.51 -9.21
CA ASP A 113 -0.56 -1.77 -8.45
C ASP A 113 -0.29 -0.68 -7.38
N ALA A 114 0.60 -0.98 -6.44
CA ALA A 114 0.85 -0.09 -5.30
C ALA A 114 1.44 1.27 -5.70
N LEU A 115 2.23 1.34 -6.77
CA LEU A 115 2.81 2.59 -7.26
C LEU A 115 1.73 3.45 -7.93
N GLU A 116 0.87 2.83 -8.72
CA GLU A 116 -0.27 3.53 -9.33
C GLU A 116 -1.25 4.04 -8.26
N MET A 117 -1.51 3.23 -7.20
CA MET A 117 -2.29 3.69 -6.05
C MET A 117 -1.65 4.90 -5.35
N GLU A 118 -0.32 4.89 -5.19
CA GLU A 118 0.43 6.01 -4.60
C GLU A 118 0.27 7.28 -5.43
N ASP A 119 0.39 7.18 -6.74
CA ASP A 119 0.18 8.31 -7.67
C ASP A 119 -1.24 8.87 -7.58
N ILE A 120 -2.25 7.99 -7.55
CA ILE A 120 -3.65 8.41 -7.41
C ILE A 120 -3.86 9.09 -6.05
N ARG A 121 -3.34 8.52 -4.96
CA ARG A 121 -3.44 9.11 -3.61
C ARG A 121 -2.83 10.50 -3.56
N HIS A 122 -1.62 10.71 -4.12
CA HIS A 122 -0.97 12.01 -4.16
C HIS A 122 -1.76 13.05 -4.97
N LYS A 123 -2.40 12.63 -6.08
CA LYS A 123 -3.28 13.52 -6.85
C LYS A 123 -4.53 13.93 -6.07
N LEU A 124 -5.13 13.00 -5.34
CA LEU A 124 -6.31 13.26 -4.51
C LEU A 124 -6.00 14.17 -3.32
N ASP A 125 -4.83 14.03 -2.71
CA ASP A 125 -4.38 14.88 -1.60
C ASP A 125 -3.96 16.30 -2.04
N GLY A 126 -3.92 16.57 -3.33
CA GLY A 126 -3.46 17.85 -3.88
C GLY A 126 -1.97 18.13 -3.65
N LYS A 127 -1.23 17.14 -3.19
CA LYS A 127 0.22 17.17 -3.01
C LYS A 127 0.99 16.79 -4.27
N ASP A 128 0.30 16.72 -5.42
CA ASP A 128 0.98 16.55 -6.70
C ASP A 128 1.87 17.78 -6.92
N ASN A 129 3.16 17.59 -6.61
CA ASN A 129 4.20 18.63 -6.75
C ASN A 129 4.51 18.94 -8.23
N GLY A 130 3.56 18.69 -9.14
CA GLY A 130 3.76 18.91 -10.57
C GLY A 130 4.77 17.95 -11.20
N THR A 131 5.04 16.80 -10.55
CA THR A 131 5.97 15.78 -11.06
C THR A 131 5.27 14.71 -11.88
N SER A 132 3.95 14.59 -11.78
CA SER A 132 3.15 13.67 -12.59
C SER A 132 2.17 14.42 -13.50
N LEU A 133 1.86 13.82 -14.63
CA LEU A 133 0.90 14.35 -15.58
C LEU A 133 -0.52 14.24 -15.02
N ASN A 134 -1.29 15.33 -15.05
CA ASN A 134 -2.72 15.28 -14.73
C ASN A 134 -3.50 14.55 -15.83
N GLU A 135 -4.79 14.31 -15.60
CA GLU A 135 -5.63 13.53 -16.53
C GLU A 135 -5.65 14.11 -17.94
N LEU A 136 -5.78 15.43 -18.11
CA LEU A 136 -5.77 16.09 -19.43
C LEU A 136 -4.42 15.99 -20.11
N GLN A 137 -3.33 16.16 -19.36
CA GLN A 137 -1.96 15.97 -19.85
C GLN A 137 -1.73 14.51 -20.27
N SER A 138 -2.19 13.55 -19.47
CA SER A 138 -2.09 12.11 -19.79
C SER A 138 -2.86 11.75 -21.04
N GLN A 139 -4.03 12.35 -21.29
CA GLN A 139 -4.79 12.17 -22.51
C GLN A 139 -4.01 12.65 -23.74
N GLU A 140 -3.33 13.81 -23.65
CA GLU A 140 -2.49 14.31 -24.75
C GLU A 140 -1.31 13.39 -25.07
N VAL A 141 -0.70 12.77 -24.05
CA VAL A 141 0.35 11.76 -24.24
C VAL A 141 -0.21 10.51 -24.92
N LEU A 142 -1.37 10.01 -24.51
CA LEU A 142 -2.02 8.85 -25.13
C LEU A 142 -2.39 9.12 -26.61
N LEU A 143 -2.88 10.33 -26.92
CA LEU A 143 -3.13 10.75 -28.31
C LEU A 143 -1.85 10.74 -29.14
N GLY A 144 -0.76 11.28 -28.61
CA GLY A 144 0.53 11.28 -29.29
C GLY A 144 1.08 9.87 -29.54
N LEU A 145 0.99 8.99 -28.53
CA LEU A 145 1.35 7.58 -28.70
C LEU A 145 0.54 6.90 -29.81
N SER A 146 -0.77 7.17 -29.87
CA SER A 146 -1.64 6.62 -30.91
C SER A 146 -1.34 7.17 -32.31
N SER A 147 -0.86 8.40 -32.41
CA SER A 147 -0.45 9.07 -33.64
C SER A 147 1.00 8.74 -34.02
N GLY A 148 1.76 8.04 -33.16
CA GLY A 148 3.13 7.61 -33.44
C GLY A 148 4.18 8.72 -33.34
N VAL A 149 3.88 9.83 -32.65
CA VAL A 149 4.85 10.89 -32.38
C VAL A 149 5.67 10.59 -31.11
N ASP A 150 6.88 11.18 -31.03
CA ASP A 150 7.75 11.03 -29.85
C ASP A 150 7.20 11.85 -28.69
N VAL A 151 6.50 11.19 -27.77
CA VAL A 151 5.89 11.83 -26.61
C VAL A 151 6.91 12.35 -25.60
N ASN A 152 8.17 11.86 -25.60
CA ASN A 152 9.21 12.32 -24.67
C ASN A 152 9.55 13.80 -24.87
N ILE A 153 9.20 14.40 -26.00
CA ILE A 153 9.42 15.81 -26.31
C ILE A 153 8.53 16.72 -25.44
N TYR A 154 7.33 16.24 -25.06
CA TYR A 154 6.34 17.08 -24.38
C TYR A 154 5.65 16.43 -23.17
N ALA A 155 5.94 15.18 -22.85
CA ALA A 155 5.40 14.50 -21.69
C ALA A 155 6.06 15.00 -20.39
N ASP A 156 5.99 16.32 -20.14
CA ASP A 156 6.55 17.01 -18.99
C ASP A 156 5.42 17.70 -18.23
N PRO A 157 5.23 17.44 -16.91
CA PRO A 157 4.22 18.09 -16.08
C PRO A 157 4.31 19.63 -16.05
N ALA A 158 5.47 20.19 -16.40
CA ALA A 158 5.66 21.64 -16.50
C ALA A 158 4.86 22.29 -17.64
N TYR A 159 4.47 21.52 -18.66
CA TYR A 159 3.60 22.02 -19.72
C TYR A 159 2.13 21.84 -19.31
N ASP A 160 1.30 22.88 -19.52
CA ASP A 160 -0.14 22.68 -19.42
C ASP A 160 -0.67 21.82 -20.59
N PHE A 161 -1.87 21.25 -20.46
CA PHE A 161 -2.42 20.34 -21.48
C PHE A 161 -2.57 21.01 -22.85
N LYS A 162 -2.81 22.33 -22.94
CA LYS A 162 -2.91 23.05 -24.22
C LYS A 162 -1.54 23.21 -24.86
N GLN A 163 -0.50 23.43 -24.09
CA GLN A 163 0.87 23.43 -24.59
C GLN A 163 1.25 22.08 -25.15
N MET A 164 0.92 20.99 -24.42
CA MET A 164 1.15 19.62 -24.87
C MET A 164 0.38 19.31 -26.16
N GLU A 165 -0.91 19.72 -26.26
CA GLU A 165 -1.72 19.61 -27.46
C GLU A 165 -1.06 20.30 -28.66
N GLN A 166 -0.58 21.53 -28.49
CA GLN A 166 0.07 22.28 -29.59
C GLN A 166 1.37 21.62 -30.03
N ILE A 167 2.19 21.13 -29.10
CA ILE A 167 3.41 20.41 -29.43
C ILE A 167 3.07 19.10 -30.18
N ARG A 168 2.13 18.31 -29.68
CA ARG A 168 1.67 17.08 -30.35
C ARG A 168 1.21 17.35 -31.77
N LEU A 169 0.33 18.34 -31.97
CA LEU A 169 -0.17 18.71 -33.27
C LEU A 169 0.95 19.17 -34.22
N GLY A 170 1.93 19.94 -33.70
CA GLY A 170 3.12 20.31 -34.45
C GLY A 170 3.89 19.07 -34.95
N LEU A 171 4.18 18.13 -34.07
CA LEU A 171 4.88 16.88 -34.39
C LEU A 171 4.09 16.01 -35.38
N GLU A 172 2.77 15.90 -35.26
CA GLU A 172 1.91 15.19 -36.20
C GLU A 172 1.97 15.79 -37.65
N HIS A 173 2.18 17.09 -37.74
CA HIS A 173 2.32 17.81 -39.01
C HIS A 173 3.77 17.94 -39.49
N GLY A 174 4.73 17.29 -38.82
CA GLY A 174 6.13 17.26 -39.21
C GLY A 174 6.87 18.58 -38.97
N VAL A 175 6.44 19.35 -37.97
CA VAL A 175 7.17 20.52 -37.47
C VAL A 175 8.18 20.01 -36.43
N ASP A 176 9.48 20.19 -36.73
CA ASP A 176 10.59 19.86 -35.81
C ASP A 176 10.81 20.94 -34.76
#